data_718558d4bc00ec7c5b4780a160431f24
#
_entry.id   718558d4bc00ec7c5b4780a160431f24
#
_cell.length_a   1.000
_cell.length_b   1.000
_cell.length_c   1.000
_cell.angle_alpha   90.00
_cell.angle_beta   90.00
_cell.angle_gamma   90.00
#
_symmetry.space_group_name_H-M   'P 1'
#
loop_
_entity.id
_entity.type
_entity.pdbx_description
1 polymer ?
#
loop_
_entity_poly.entity_id
_entity_poly.type
_entity_poly.pdbx_seq_one_letter_code
_entity_poly.pdbx_strand_id
1 'polypeptide(L)'
;MFKKTSQVILTVLLVFGLAYGANAEVKDDNKTAPKTTNMTVAYPLQADVLPKIPPTPESIKDTEAITKWVNAVNAYMDAAQKYIDGATDDLNHIVEQRNMAIENANKVVAEYNAFFEKHQVKK
;
A
#
# COMPACT_ATOMS: atom_id res chain seq x y z
N MET A 1 25.91 0.02 12.66
CA MET A 1 24.53 -0.01 13.06
C MET A 1 23.75 1.16 12.56
N PHE A 2 24.21 2.35 12.83
CA PHE A 2 23.52 3.52 12.31
C PHE A 2 23.39 3.49 10.80
N LYS A 3 24.47 3.09 10.14
CA LYS A 3 24.46 3.09 8.69
C LYS A 3 23.42 2.14 8.14
N LYS A 4 23.30 0.98 8.76
CA LYS A 4 22.31 0.01 8.30
C LYS A 4 20.90 0.53 8.51
N THR A 5 20.70 1.13 9.67
CA THR A 5 19.39 1.66 9.97
C THR A 5 19.01 2.76 8.98
N SER A 6 19.96 3.64 8.70
CA SER A 6 19.70 4.71 7.74
C SER A 6 19.37 4.16 6.38
N GLN A 7 20.11 3.16 5.96
CA GLN A 7 19.89 2.58 4.64
C GLN A 7 18.51 1.94 4.55
N VAL A 8 18.13 1.25 5.59
CA VAL A 8 16.82 0.61 5.59
C VAL A 8 15.72 1.66 5.49
N ILE A 9 15.85 2.71 6.29
CA ILE A 9 14.86 3.78 6.26
C ILE A 9 14.79 4.39 4.88
N LEU A 10 15.94 4.67 4.31
CA LEU A 10 15.99 5.28 2.99
C LEU A 10 15.36 4.38 1.95
N THR A 11 15.63 3.08 2.03
CA THR A 11 15.08 2.14 1.08
C THR A 11 13.57 2.11 1.16
N VAL A 12 13.05 2.06 2.37
CA VAL A 12 11.61 2.03 2.55
C VAL A 12 10.97 3.28 1.97
N LEU A 13 11.58 4.42 2.25
CA LEU A 13 11.04 5.67 1.74
C LEU A 13 11.07 5.70 0.21
N LEU A 14 12.13 5.18 -0.37
CA LEU A 14 12.23 5.15 -1.82
C LEU A 14 11.11 4.30 -2.43
N VAL A 15 10.93 3.11 -1.89
CA VAL A 15 9.90 2.21 -2.40
C VAL A 15 8.53 2.87 -2.25
N PHE A 16 8.30 3.42 -1.08
CA PHE A 16 7.03 4.08 -0.82
C PHE A 16 6.84 5.27 -1.75
N GLY A 17 7.89 6.05 -1.91
CA GLY A 17 7.82 7.21 -2.77
C GLY A 17 7.53 6.84 -4.22
N LEU A 18 8.17 5.78 -4.70
CA LEU A 18 7.93 5.34 -6.07
C LEU A 18 6.51 4.86 -6.26
N ALA A 19 6.05 4.04 -5.33
CA ALA A 19 4.69 3.54 -5.41
C ALA A 19 3.69 4.67 -5.35
N TYR A 20 3.97 5.62 -4.50
CA TYR A 20 3.07 6.75 -4.34
C TYR A 20 3.25 7.78 -5.41
N GLY A 21 4.39 7.77 -6.07
CA GLY A 21 4.58 8.66 -7.18
C GLY A 21 3.52 8.44 -8.25
N ALA A 22 3.18 7.18 -8.46
CA ALA A 22 2.16 6.86 -9.44
C ALA A 22 0.78 7.29 -8.99
N ASN A 23 0.57 7.38 -7.69
CA ASN A 23 -0.74 7.71 -7.16
C ASN A 23 -0.80 9.08 -6.54
N ALA A 24 0.22 9.87 -6.76
CA ALA A 24 0.30 11.16 -6.09
C ALA A 24 -0.86 12.06 -6.45
N GLU A 25 -1.35 11.94 -7.65
CA GLU A 25 -2.45 12.80 -8.07
C GLU A 25 -3.72 12.47 -7.35
N VAL A 26 -3.79 11.30 -6.76
CA VAL A 26 -5.00 10.87 -6.08
C VAL A 26 -5.06 11.39 -4.66
N LYS A 27 -4.00 11.98 -4.21
CA LYS A 27 -3.91 12.39 -2.82
C LYS A 27 -5.00 13.37 -2.41
N ASP A 28 -5.47 14.13 -3.34
CA ASP A 28 -6.49 15.11 -3.01
C ASP A 28 -7.78 14.44 -2.60
N ASP A 29 -8.01 13.26 -3.12
CA ASP A 29 -9.25 12.55 -2.86
C ASP A 29 -9.10 11.54 -1.75
N ASN A 30 -7.98 11.54 -1.09
CA ASN A 30 -7.71 10.52 -0.11
C ASN A 30 -8.64 10.54 1.07
N LYS A 31 -9.33 11.63 1.28
CA LYS A 31 -10.21 11.74 2.43
C LYS A 31 -11.58 11.16 2.17
N THR A 32 -11.89 10.92 0.93
CA THR A 32 -13.18 10.34 0.59
C THR A 32 -13.00 8.89 0.22
N ALA A 33 -13.93 8.07 0.69
CA ALA A 33 -13.93 6.67 0.33
C ALA A 33 -14.18 6.52 -1.17
N PRO A 34 -13.66 5.48 -1.79
CA PRO A 34 -13.95 5.23 -3.20
C PRO A 34 -15.44 5.04 -3.40
N LYS A 35 -15.94 5.49 -4.52
CA LYS A 35 -17.35 5.36 -4.83
C LYS A 35 -17.77 3.91 -5.00
N THR A 36 -16.87 3.10 -5.55
CA THR A 36 -17.16 1.70 -5.77
C THR A 36 -16.05 0.88 -5.14
N THR A 37 -16.43 0.00 -4.26
CA THR A 37 -15.45 -0.85 -3.61
C THR A 37 -16.03 -2.24 -3.40
N ASN A 38 -15.18 -3.25 -3.57
CA ASN A 38 -15.54 -4.62 -3.28
C ASN A 38 -15.17 -5.02 -1.86
N MET A 39 -14.58 -4.11 -1.09
CA MET A 39 -14.18 -4.43 0.26
C MET A 39 -15.38 -4.41 1.19
N THR A 40 -15.49 -5.47 1.97
CA THR A 40 -16.59 -5.57 2.94
C THR A 40 -16.23 -4.96 4.27
N VAL A 41 -14.93 -4.77 4.52
CA VAL A 41 -14.46 -4.08 5.71
C VAL A 41 -13.44 -3.06 5.28
N ALA A 42 -13.30 -2.02 6.09
CA ALA A 42 -12.34 -0.97 5.78
C ALA A 42 -10.92 -1.52 5.88
N TYR A 43 -10.07 -1.04 5.00
CA TYR A 43 -8.66 -1.41 5.07
C TYR A 43 -8.05 -0.76 6.31
N PRO A 44 -7.17 -1.48 7.03
CA PRO A 44 -6.58 -0.92 8.25
C PRO A 44 -5.79 0.35 7.94
N LEU A 45 -6.09 1.40 8.69
CA LEU A 45 -5.41 2.67 8.49
C LEU A 45 -4.07 2.65 9.22
N GLN A 46 -3.08 3.24 8.60
CA GLN A 46 -1.76 3.27 9.21
C GLN A 46 -1.79 3.99 10.55
N ALA A 47 -2.65 4.98 10.70
CA ALA A 47 -2.74 5.71 11.95
C ALA A 47 -3.27 4.85 13.09
N ASP A 48 -4.03 3.81 12.76
CA ASP A 48 -4.59 2.93 13.78
C ASP A 48 -3.65 1.76 14.10
N VAL A 49 -2.79 1.41 13.17
CA VAL A 49 -1.94 0.23 13.30
C VAL A 49 -0.56 0.59 13.83
N LEU A 50 -0.03 1.71 13.41
CA LEU A 50 1.33 2.10 13.77
C LEU A 50 1.35 2.78 15.13
N PRO A 51 2.47 2.65 15.86
CA PRO A 51 2.61 3.41 17.10
C PRO A 51 2.72 4.88 16.80
N LYS A 52 2.68 5.67 17.87
CA LYS A 52 2.85 7.10 17.71
C LYS A 52 4.24 7.41 17.22
N ILE A 53 4.35 8.45 16.42
CA ILE A 53 5.65 8.92 15.96
C ILE A 53 6.43 9.40 17.18
N PRO A 54 7.62 8.85 17.41
CA PRO A 54 8.39 9.23 18.60
C PRO A 54 8.85 10.67 18.52
N PRO A 55 8.62 11.45 19.56
CA PRO A 55 9.08 12.85 19.54
C PRO A 55 10.58 12.92 19.71
N THR A 56 11.16 13.90 19.07
CA THR A 56 12.61 14.12 19.14
C THR A 56 13.01 14.55 20.52
N PRO A 57 14.13 14.05 21.07
CA PRO A 57 14.60 14.52 22.36
C PRO A 57 15.01 15.99 22.27
N GLU A 58 14.94 16.67 23.41
CA GLU A 58 15.30 18.06 23.44
C GLU A 58 16.80 18.30 23.41
N SER A 59 17.55 17.34 23.91
CA SER A 59 18.98 17.50 24.01
C SER A 59 19.70 16.22 23.68
N ILE A 60 20.77 16.34 22.92
CA ILE A 60 21.60 15.19 22.60
C ILE A 60 22.46 14.75 23.78
N LYS A 61 22.53 15.60 24.79
CA LYS A 61 23.36 15.29 25.95
C LYS A 61 22.70 14.32 26.91
N ASP A 62 21.39 14.17 26.81
CA ASP A 62 20.69 13.25 27.68
C ASP A 62 20.75 11.86 27.05
N THR A 63 21.76 11.09 27.45
CA THR A 63 22.02 9.80 26.86
C THR A 63 20.84 8.85 27.01
N GLU A 64 20.20 8.90 28.16
CA GLU A 64 19.08 8.01 28.41
C GLU A 64 17.90 8.34 27.50
N ALA A 65 17.62 9.61 27.33
CA ALA A 65 16.54 10.04 26.45
C ALA A 65 16.85 9.67 25.01
N ILE A 66 18.10 9.82 24.61
CA ILE A 66 18.50 9.43 23.26
C ILE A 66 18.31 7.93 23.05
N THR A 67 18.71 7.13 24.02
CA THR A 67 18.57 5.68 23.91
C THR A 67 17.10 5.28 23.76
N LYS A 68 16.24 5.86 24.59
CA LYS A 68 14.83 5.58 24.50
C LYS A 68 14.25 5.99 23.14
N TRP A 69 14.69 7.13 22.68
CA TRP A 69 14.19 7.62 21.40
C TRP A 69 14.64 6.72 20.26
N VAL A 70 15.90 6.30 20.27
CA VAL A 70 16.40 5.40 19.23
C VAL A 70 15.60 4.09 19.24
N ASN A 71 15.36 3.56 20.43
CA ASN A 71 14.57 2.32 20.52
C ASN A 71 13.15 2.52 19.99
N ALA A 72 12.55 3.66 20.31
CA ALA A 72 11.21 3.94 19.83
C ALA A 72 11.19 4.13 18.32
N VAL A 73 12.22 4.76 17.77
CA VAL A 73 12.32 4.92 16.33
C VAL A 73 12.44 3.56 15.65
N ASN A 74 13.28 2.69 16.20
CA ASN A 74 13.43 1.36 15.63
C ASN A 74 12.12 0.58 15.67
N ALA A 75 11.42 0.67 16.78
CA ALA A 75 10.13 -0.03 16.90
C ALA A 75 9.13 0.51 15.91
N TYR A 76 9.12 1.82 15.72
CA TYR A 76 8.22 2.42 14.74
C TYR A 76 8.56 1.94 13.34
N MET A 77 9.84 1.92 13.01
CA MET A 77 10.25 1.51 11.69
C MET A 77 9.92 0.04 11.42
N ASP A 78 10.07 -0.80 12.43
CA ASP A 78 9.68 -2.20 12.27
C ASP A 78 8.19 -2.34 12.01
N ALA A 79 7.38 -1.62 12.76
CA ALA A 79 5.95 -1.66 12.56
C ALA A 79 5.56 -1.10 11.20
N ALA A 80 6.21 -0.01 10.82
CA ALA A 80 5.95 0.61 9.52
C ALA A 80 6.31 -0.33 8.38
N GLN A 81 7.45 -1.02 8.53
CA GLN A 81 7.88 -1.95 7.49
C GLN A 81 6.86 -3.07 7.32
N LYS A 82 6.38 -3.61 8.40
CA LYS A 82 5.38 -4.67 8.32
C LYS A 82 4.11 -4.18 7.66
N TYR A 83 3.68 -2.99 8.02
CA TYR A 83 2.47 -2.45 7.42
C TYR A 83 2.66 -2.22 5.92
N ILE A 84 3.81 -1.67 5.54
CA ILE A 84 4.09 -1.39 4.13
C ILE A 84 4.17 -2.69 3.34
N ASP A 85 4.83 -3.70 3.89
CA ASP A 85 4.94 -4.98 3.20
C ASP A 85 3.56 -5.62 3.03
N GLY A 86 2.75 -5.56 4.07
CA GLY A 86 1.40 -6.11 3.97
C GLY A 86 0.56 -5.37 2.96
N ALA A 87 0.65 -4.05 2.97
CA ALA A 87 -0.11 -3.26 2.02
C ALA A 87 0.34 -3.53 0.59
N THR A 88 1.64 -3.72 0.40
CA THR A 88 2.17 -4.03 -0.91
C THR A 88 1.66 -5.37 -1.41
N ASP A 89 1.66 -6.37 -0.54
CA ASP A 89 1.14 -7.68 -0.89
C ASP A 89 -0.35 -7.62 -1.21
N ASP A 90 -1.09 -6.88 -0.39
CA ASP A 90 -2.52 -6.74 -0.61
C ASP A 90 -2.78 -6.05 -1.94
N LEU A 91 -2.02 -5.02 -2.23
CA LEU A 91 -2.18 -4.30 -3.49
C LEU A 91 -1.89 -5.20 -4.68
N ASN A 92 -0.82 -5.98 -4.60
CA ASN A 92 -0.48 -6.89 -5.68
C ASN A 92 -1.56 -7.94 -5.89
N HIS A 93 -2.12 -8.42 -4.80
CA HIS A 93 -3.21 -9.40 -4.90
C HIS A 93 -4.43 -8.78 -5.56
N ILE A 94 -4.74 -7.55 -5.20
CA ILE A 94 -5.86 -6.85 -5.80
C ILE A 94 -5.65 -6.68 -7.31
N VAL A 95 -4.44 -6.30 -7.69
CA VAL A 95 -4.11 -6.13 -9.10
C VAL A 95 -4.25 -7.46 -9.85
N GLU A 96 -3.79 -8.51 -9.24
CA GLU A 96 -3.90 -9.83 -9.85
C GLU A 96 -5.35 -10.22 -10.07
N GLN A 97 -6.18 -10.05 -9.06
CA GLN A 97 -7.59 -10.38 -9.18
C GLN A 97 -8.28 -9.51 -10.22
N ARG A 98 -7.92 -8.26 -10.26
CA ARG A 98 -8.46 -7.34 -11.24
C ARG A 98 -8.12 -7.81 -12.66
N ASN A 99 -6.87 -8.18 -12.86
CA ASN A 99 -6.44 -8.61 -14.18
C ASN A 99 -7.15 -9.91 -14.61
N MET A 100 -7.34 -10.82 -13.66
CA MET A 100 -8.06 -12.03 -13.95
C MET A 100 -9.51 -11.74 -14.34
N ALA A 101 -10.13 -10.77 -13.68
CA ALA A 101 -11.50 -10.40 -14.01
C ALA A 101 -11.57 -9.81 -15.41
N ILE A 102 -10.59 -8.99 -15.77
CA ILE A 102 -10.53 -8.40 -17.09
C ILE A 102 -10.37 -9.51 -18.15
N GLU A 103 -9.48 -10.43 -17.88
CA GLU A 103 -9.24 -11.54 -18.79
C GLU A 103 -10.49 -12.36 -19.00
N ASN A 104 -11.17 -12.68 -17.90
CA ASN A 104 -12.39 -13.47 -17.99
C ASN A 104 -13.50 -12.71 -18.70
N ALA A 105 -13.59 -11.42 -18.45
CA ALA A 105 -14.60 -10.61 -19.13
C ALA A 105 -14.35 -10.60 -20.64
N ASN A 106 -13.09 -10.48 -21.03
CA ASN A 106 -12.76 -10.51 -22.46
C ASN A 106 -13.10 -11.87 -23.07
N LYS A 107 -12.88 -12.93 -22.32
CA LYS A 107 -13.20 -14.25 -22.79
C LYS A 107 -14.71 -14.40 -22.99
N VAL A 108 -15.49 -13.88 -22.06
CA VAL A 108 -16.94 -13.94 -22.18
C VAL A 108 -17.41 -13.16 -23.40
N VAL A 109 -16.82 -12.00 -23.65
CA VAL A 109 -17.18 -11.21 -24.83
C VAL A 109 -16.86 -12.00 -26.10
N ALA A 110 -15.69 -12.63 -26.14
CA ALA A 110 -15.30 -13.40 -27.31
C ALA A 110 -16.26 -14.54 -27.55
N GLU A 111 -16.65 -15.23 -26.48
CA GLU A 111 -17.59 -16.34 -26.60
C GLU A 111 -18.96 -15.84 -27.04
N TYR A 112 -19.37 -14.70 -26.53
CA TYR A 112 -20.63 -14.11 -26.93
C TYR A 112 -20.63 -13.83 -28.43
N ASN A 113 -19.59 -13.18 -28.91
CA ASN A 113 -19.49 -12.84 -30.32
C ASN A 113 -19.41 -14.09 -31.18
N ALA A 114 -18.63 -15.08 -30.76
CA ALA A 114 -18.49 -16.32 -31.53
C ALA A 114 -19.81 -17.03 -31.60
N PHE A 115 -20.59 -17.05 -30.55
CA PHE A 115 -21.86 -17.72 -30.54
C PHE A 115 -22.80 -17.12 -31.58
N PHE A 116 -22.89 -15.78 -31.61
CA PHE A 116 -23.81 -15.17 -32.55
C PHE A 116 -23.30 -15.22 -33.97
N GLU A 117 -22.01 -15.19 -34.17
CA GLU A 117 -21.46 -15.39 -35.49
C GLU A 117 -21.76 -16.77 -36.03
N LYS A 118 -21.57 -17.77 -35.16
CA LYS A 118 -21.78 -19.15 -35.55
C LYS A 118 -23.21 -19.39 -35.97
N HIS A 119 -24.13 -18.76 -35.26
CA HIS A 119 -25.54 -18.95 -35.56
C HIS A 119 -26.09 -17.89 -36.51
N GLN A 120 -25.25 -17.01 -36.98
CA GLN A 120 -25.61 -15.99 -37.95
C GLN A 120 -26.81 -15.18 -37.53
N VAL A 121 -26.82 -14.83 -36.26
CA VAL A 121 -27.88 -14.00 -35.70
C VAL A 121 -27.38 -12.56 -35.67
N LYS A 122 -28.21 -11.66 -36.16
CA LYS A 122 -27.84 -10.26 -36.15
C LYS A 122 -27.99 -9.71 -34.76
N LYS A 123 -27.06 -8.86 -34.38
CA LYS A 123 -27.09 -8.27 -33.06
C LYS A 123 -27.91 -7.01 -32.98
#